data_4e55230657c64cb9e7c51ffd9c2dec0a
#
_entry.id   4e55230657c64cb9e7c51ffd9c2dec0a
#
_cell.length_a   1.000
_cell.length_b   1.000
_cell.length_c   1.000
_cell.angle_alpha   90.00
_cell.angle_beta   90.00
_cell.angle_gamma   90.00
#
_symmetry.space_group_name_H-M   'P 1'
#
loop_
_entity.id
_entity.type
_entity.pdbx_description
1 polymer ?
#
loop_
_entity_poly.entity_id
_entity_poly.type
_entity_poly.pdbx_seq_one_letter_code
_entity_poly.pdbx_strand_id
1 'polypeptide(L)'
;MSSDPVAVITGAARGIGAATAARLAAAGWRLVLVDRAGDDPALPYRLATRADLDAVARACDGIAVVADVRDQPALTGAVGLAVDRFGGLDAAVAVAGGIAGGQVAWETDDAAWAAMLDVNVTVVWRLARAAVPALLQRPTPRQGRFVAVSSAGGTLGLPLLSGYSASKHAVVGFIRSLAAELGPYGVTANAVAPGSTETAMLDASAAVYGLASTEEFAGHHQLGRLVHADEVAALITWLCGPDSAAITGAVLPVDAGMTAS
;
A
#
# COMPACT_ATOMS: atom_id res chain seq x y z
N MET A 1 -25.03 -8.26 -17.37
CA MET A 1 -24.78 -8.59 -15.94
C MET A 1 -23.48 -7.91 -15.57
N SER A 2 -23.47 -6.97 -14.62
CA SER A 2 -22.25 -6.41 -14.09
C SER A 2 -21.52 -7.53 -13.36
N SER A 3 -20.34 -7.91 -13.81
CA SER A 3 -19.48 -8.82 -13.02
C SER A 3 -19.02 -8.06 -11.77
N ASP A 4 -18.89 -8.77 -10.64
CA ASP A 4 -18.32 -8.19 -9.42
C ASP A 4 -16.97 -7.54 -9.74
N PRO A 5 -16.65 -6.37 -9.16
CA PRO A 5 -15.36 -5.72 -9.38
C PRO A 5 -14.21 -6.54 -8.81
N VAL A 6 -13.03 -6.44 -9.41
CA VAL A 6 -11.86 -7.26 -9.11
C VAL A 6 -10.70 -6.41 -8.64
N ALA A 7 -10.07 -6.76 -7.52
CA ALA A 7 -8.88 -6.08 -7.03
C ALA A 7 -7.70 -7.02 -6.76
N VAL A 8 -6.50 -6.53 -7.03
CA VAL A 8 -5.23 -7.11 -6.56
C VAL A 8 -4.68 -6.22 -5.44
N ILE A 9 -4.37 -6.80 -4.29
CA ILE A 9 -3.85 -6.10 -3.11
C ILE A 9 -2.50 -6.70 -2.73
N THR A 10 -1.45 -5.89 -2.67
CA THR A 10 -0.13 -6.30 -2.15
C THR A 10 0.02 -5.94 -0.68
N GLY A 11 0.81 -6.71 0.08
CA GLY A 11 0.93 -6.54 1.54
C GLY A 11 -0.37 -6.92 2.26
N ALA A 12 -1.08 -7.91 1.75
CA ALA A 12 -2.45 -8.21 2.12
C ALA A 12 -2.59 -9.05 3.41
N ALA A 13 -1.51 -9.61 3.95
CA ALA A 13 -1.59 -10.57 5.04
C ALA A 13 -1.86 -9.93 6.42
N ARG A 14 -1.65 -8.62 6.59
CA ARG A 14 -1.86 -7.92 7.87
C ARG A 14 -2.06 -6.41 7.73
N GLY A 15 -2.36 -5.74 8.84
CA GLY A 15 -2.42 -4.28 8.93
C GLY A 15 -3.38 -3.66 7.90
N ILE A 16 -2.93 -2.58 7.25
CA ILE A 16 -3.73 -1.83 6.27
C ILE A 16 -4.19 -2.71 5.10
N GLY A 17 -3.33 -3.63 4.62
CA GLY A 17 -3.66 -4.52 3.50
C GLY A 17 -4.79 -5.49 3.84
N ALA A 18 -4.72 -6.14 5.01
CA ALA A 18 -5.77 -7.05 5.49
C ALA A 18 -7.09 -6.30 5.75
N ALA A 19 -7.04 -5.12 6.38
CA ALA A 19 -8.21 -4.28 6.58
C ALA A 19 -8.84 -3.84 5.25
N THR A 20 -8.01 -3.49 4.25
CA THR A 20 -8.47 -3.15 2.90
C THR A 20 -9.15 -4.35 2.22
N ALA A 21 -8.56 -5.55 2.34
CA ALA A 21 -9.15 -6.77 1.82
C ALA A 21 -10.52 -7.03 2.43
N ALA A 22 -10.66 -6.93 3.75
CA ALA A 22 -11.92 -7.13 4.45
C ALA A 22 -13.01 -6.14 4.00
N ARG A 23 -12.67 -4.86 3.85
CA ARG A 23 -13.62 -3.84 3.40
C ARG A 23 -14.04 -4.01 1.94
N LEU A 24 -13.09 -4.30 1.04
CA LEU A 24 -13.42 -4.56 -0.36
C LEU A 24 -14.27 -5.84 -0.52
N ALA A 25 -13.95 -6.90 0.22
CA ALA A 25 -14.79 -8.12 0.23
C ALA A 25 -16.22 -7.82 0.71
N ALA A 26 -16.38 -7.07 1.80
CA ALA A 26 -17.69 -6.64 2.29
C ALA A 26 -18.46 -5.75 1.29
N ALA A 27 -17.74 -5.05 0.40
CA ALA A 27 -18.31 -4.27 -0.71
C ALA A 27 -18.53 -5.10 -1.99
N GLY A 28 -18.38 -6.42 -1.95
CA GLY A 28 -18.67 -7.34 -3.06
C GLY A 28 -17.54 -7.48 -4.09
N TRP A 29 -16.30 -7.10 -3.75
CA TRP A 29 -15.15 -7.25 -4.64
C TRP A 29 -14.58 -8.68 -4.62
N ARG A 30 -14.14 -9.15 -5.79
CA ARG A 30 -13.32 -10.37 -5.90
C ARG A 30 -11.85 -9.99 -5.72
N LEU A 31 -11.11 -10.78 -4.92
CA LEU A 31 -9.79 -10.38 -4.44
C LEU A 31 -8.70 -11.38 -4.78
N VAL A 32 -7.57 -10.87 -5.27
CA VAL A 32 -6.28 -11.58 -5.28
C VAL A 32 -5.36 -10.89 -4.26
N LEU A 33 -4.97 -11.62 -3.25
CA LEU A 33 -4.25 -11.15 -2.07
C LEU A 33 -2.80 -11.61 -2.15
N VAL A 34 -1.89 -10.66 -2.34
CA VAL A 34 -0.47 -10.92 -2.54
C VAL A 34 0.31 -10.51 -1.30
N ASP A 35 1.12 -11.40 -0.78
CA ASP A 35 2.06 -11.10 0.29
C ASP A 35 3.29 -11.98 0.17
N ARG A 36 4.44 -11.51 0.64
CA ARG A 36 5.66 -12.29 0.70
C ARG A 36 5.51 -13.50 1.63
N ALA A 37 4.74 -13.33 2.72
CA ALA A 37 4.44 -14.34 3.71
C ALA A 37 5.70 -14.99 4.34
N GLY A 38 6.69 -14.15 4.63
CA GLY A 38 7.97 -14.55 5.22
C GLY A 38 8.86 -13.35 5.48
N ASP A 39 9.83 -13.51 6.38
CA ASP A 39 10.73 -12.44 6.82
C ASP A 39 11.63 -11.92 5.69
N ASP A 40 12.05 -10.67 5.81
CA ASP A 40 13.00 -10.01 4.91
C ASP A 40 14.26 -9.62 5.70
N PRO A 41 15.45 -10.09 5.30
CA PRO A 41 16.68 -9.75 6.00
C PRO A 41 17.01 -8.24 5.96
N ALA A 42 16.42 -7.48 5.04
CA ALA A 42 16.57 -6.03 4.96
C ALA A 42 15.67 -5.27 5.95
N LEU A 43 14.75 -5.95 6.64
CA LEU A 43 13.82 -5.34 7.60
C LEU A 43 14.07 -5.88 9.00
N PRO A 44 14.22 -5.01 10.02
CA PRO A 44 14.61 -5.42 11.37
C PRO A 44 13.46 -5.95 12.23
N TYR A 45 12.36 -6.39 11.62
CA TYR A 45 11.16 -6.89 12.32
C TYR A 45 10.49 -8.02 11.55
N ARG A 46 9.73 -8.84 12.24
CA ARG A 46 9.02 -9.97 11.63
C ARG A 46 7.92 -9.51 10.72
N LEU A 47 7.84 -10.14 9.55
CA LEU A 47 6.76 -9.95 8.59
C LEU A 47 5.63 -10.97 8.82
N ALA A 48 4.58 -10.85 8.02
CA ALA A 48 3.46 -11.78 8.04
C ALA A 48 3.88 -13.18 7.58
N THR A 49 3.17 -14.18 8.07
CA THR A 49 3.38 -15.58 7.71
C THR A 49 2.41 -16.04 6.61
N ARG A 50 2.66 -17.22 6.05
CA ARG A 50 1.72 -17.88 5.14
C ARG A 50 0.34 -18.10 5.81
N ALA A 51 0.34 -18.46 7.09
CA ALA A 51 -0.90 -18.68 7.83
C ALA A 51 -1.74 -17.41 7.96
N ASP A 52 -1.10 -16.24 8.14
CA ASP A 52 -1.76 -14.94 8.19
C ASP A 52 -2.44 -14.62 6.84
N LEU A 53 -1.72 -14.78 5.74
CA LEU A 53 -2.26 -14.57 4.40
C LEU A 53 -3.45 -15.49 4.11
N ASP A 54 -3.32 -16.78 4.42
CA ASP A 54 -4.38 -17.77 4.23
C ASP A 54 -5.61 -17.46 5.11
N ALA A 55 -5.40 -16.91 6.31
CA ALA A 55 -6.50 -16.50 7.17
C ALA A 55 -7.29 -15.33 6.58
N VAL A 56 -6.60 -14.30 6.08
CA VAL A 56 -7.25 -13.16 5.39
C VAL A 56 -7.97 -13.64 4.14
N ALA A 57 -7.35 -14.48 3.32
CA ALA A 57 -7.96 -15.00 2.10
C ALA A 57 -9.24 -15.79 2.38
N ARG A 58 -9.24 -16.64 3.41
CA ARG A 58 -10.46 -17.36 3.82
C ARG A 58 -11.57 -16.43 4.30
N ALA A 59 -11.21 -15.41 5.10
CA ALA A 59 -12.19 -14.46 5.64
C ALA A 59 -12.84 -13.59 4.55
N CYS A 60 -12.11 -13.33 3.45
CA CYS A 60 -12.54 -12.47 2.35
C CYS A 60 -13.03 -13.24 1.11
N ASP A 61 -13.11 -14.57 1.15
CA ASP A 61 -13.33 -15.43 -0.04
C ASP A 61 -12.39 -15.05 -1.22
N GLY A 62 -11.14 -14.70 -0.89
CA GLY A 62 -10.13 -14.24 -1.83
C GLY A 62 -9.11 -15.33 -2.17
N ILE A 63 -8.30 -15.06 -3.19
CA ILE A 63 -7.22 -15.96 -3.60
C ILE A 63 -5.89 -15.48 -2.99
N ALA A 64 -5.26 -16.31 -2.16
CA ALA A 64 -3.94 -16.06 -1.59
C ALA A 64 -2.83 -16.38 -2.61
N VAL A 65 -1.91 -15.43 -2.82
CA VAL A 65 -0.72 -15.60 -3.65
C VAL A 65 0.51 -15.24 -2.81
N VAL A 66 1.33 -16.23 -2.49
CA VAL A 66 2.64 -15.97 -1.87
C VAL A 66 3.62 -15.52 -2.94
N ALA A 67 4.01 -14.25 -2.88
CA ALA A 67 4.95 -13.68 -3.83
C ALA A 67 5.70 -12.49 -3.21
N ASP A 68 6.98 -12.40 -3.50
CA ASP A 68 7.75 -11.19 -3.24
C ASP A 68 7.39 -10.14 -4.30
N VAL A 69 6.92 -8.98 -3.86
CA VAL A 69 6.54 -7.87 -4.76
C VAL A 69 7.72 -7.28 -5.54
N ARG A 70 8.95 -7.69 -5.21
CA ARG A 70 10.16 -7.39 -5.99
C ARG A 70 10.35 -8.34 -7.18
N ASP A 71 9.61 -9.43 -7.23
CA ASP A 71 9.60 -10.37 -8.36
C ASP A 71 8.53 -9.97 -9.38
N GLN A 72 8.97 -9.37 -10.51
CA GLN A 72 8.06 -8.92 -11.57
C GLN A 72 7.25 -10.05 -12.21
N PRO A 73 7.84 -11.21 -12.55
CA PRO A 73 7.08 -12.38 -13.02
C PRO A 73 5.97 -12.80 -12.04
N ALA A 74 6.25 -12.86 -10.74
CA ALA A 74 5.26 -13.23 -9.74
C ALA A 74 4.10 -12.24 -9.65
N LEU A 75 4.38 -10.93 -9.69
CA LEU A 75 3.32 -9.90 -9.74
C LEU A 75 2.50 -9.99 -11.04
N THR A 76 3.15 -10.21 -12.17
CA THR A 76 2.44 -10.40 -13.44
C THR A 76 1.54 -11.63 -13.39
N GLY A 77 2.01 -12.72 -12.78
CA GLY A 77 1.22 -13.93 -12.55
C GLY A 77 0.00 -13.68 -11.64
N ALA A 78 0.18 -12.92 -10.57
CA ALA A 78 -0.93 -12.56 -9.66
C ALA A 78 -2.02 -11.73 -10.35
N VAL A 79 -1.62 -10.77 -11.20
CA VAL A 79 -2.56 -9.99 -12.03
C VAL A 79 -3.21 -10.89 -13.09
N GLY A 80 -2.45 -11.75 -13.74
CA GLY A 80 -2.97 -12.74 -14.70
C GLY A 80 -4.03 -13.64 -14.07
N LEU A 81 -3.79 -14.09 -12.82
CA LEU A 81 -4.75 -14.89 -12.06
C LEU A 81 -6.08 -14.14 -11.83
N ALA A 82 -6.04 -12.81 -11.55
CA ALA A 82 -7.25 -12.01 -11.45
C ALA A 82 -8.03 -11.97 -12.76
N VAL A 83 -7.34 -11.79 -13.88
CA VAL A 83 -7.94 -11.79 -15.22
C VAL A 83 -8.54 -13.15 -15.56
N ASP A 84 -7.79 -14.22 -15.35
CA ASP A 84 -8.19 -15.59 -15.72
C ASP A 84 -9.37 -16.11 -14.87
N ARG A 85 -9.39 -15.79 -13.58
CA ARG A 85 -10.39 -16.31 -12.63
C ARG A 85 -11.66 -15.45 -12.56
N PHE A 86 -11.51 -14.13 -12.73
CA PHE A 86 -12.60 -13.17 -12.53
C PHE A 86 -12.91 -12.31 -13.76
N GLY A 87 -12.20 -12.50 -14.87
CA GLY A 87 -12.48 -11.86 -16.15
C GLY A 87 -11.92 -10.44 -16.30
N GLY A 88 -11.07 -9.97 -15.40
CA GLY A 88 -10.42 -8.66 -15.53
C GLY A 88 -9.91 -8.10 -14.22
N LEU A 89 -9.44 -6.84 -14.26
CA LEU A 89 -8.95 -6.10 -13.10
C LEU A 89 -9.58 -4.71 -13.08
N ASP A 90 -10.13 -4.30 -11.93
CA ASP A 90 -10.73 -2.98 -11.74
C ASP A 90 -9.92 -2.11 -10.77
N ALA A 91 -9.21 -2.72 -9.80
CA ALA A 91 -8.33 -1.98 -8.91
C ALA A 91 -7.00 -2.71 -8.63
N ALA A 92 -5.93 -1.94 -8.49
CA ALA A 92 -4.64 -2.40 -7.98
C ALA A 92 -4.26 -1.55 -6.77
N VAL A 93 -4.01 -2.21 -5.62
CA VAL A 93 -3.72 -1.55 -4.35
C VAL A 93 -2.32 -1.94 -3.87
N ALA A 94 -1.39 -0.99 -3.90
CA ALA A 94 -0.01 -1.15 -3.46
C ALA A 94 0.11 -0.79 -1.97
N VAL A 95 -0.01 -1.78 -1.08
CA VAL A 95 0.17 -1.60 0.36
C VAL A 95 1.51 -2.13 0.85
N ALA A 96 2.08 -3.14 0.16
CA ALA A 96 3.36 -3.71 0.53
C ALA A 96 4.44 -2.62 0.66
N GLY A 97 5.20 -2.70 1.73
CA GLY A 97 6.29 -1.78 2.04
C GLY A 97 6.93 -2.12 3.37
N GLY A 98 8.02 -1.44 3.68
CA GLY A 98 8.77 -1.67 4.93
C GLY A 98 9.37 -0.38 5.47
N ILE A 99 9.83 -0.45 6.72
CA ILE A 99 10.55 0.62 7.40
C ILE A 99 11.85 0.07 8.00
N ALA A 100 12.91 0.81 7.79
CA ALA A 100 14.19 0.64 8.48
C ALA A 100 14.85 2.01 8.62
N GLY A 101 15.68 2.17 9.62
CA GLY A 101 16.38 3.41 9.93
C GLY A 101 17.12 3.30 11.27
N GLY A 102 17.30 4.43 11.96
CA GLY A 102 18.00 4.50 13.24
C GLY A 102 19.34 5.22 13.15
N GLN A 103 19.77 5.60 11.96
CA GLN A 103 20.98 6.38 11.73
C GLN A 103 20.64 7.78 11.19
N VAL A 104 21.48 8.74 11.48
CA VAL A 104 21.41 10.06 10.82
C VAL A 104 21.68 9.93 9.31
N ALA A 105 21.12 10.83 8.52
CA ALA A 105 21.09 10.70 7.07
C ALA A 105 22.48 10.50 6.43
N TRP A 106 23.50 11.18 6.93
CA TRP A 106 24.88 11.12 6.39
C TRP A 106 25.70 9.91 6.88
N GLU A 107 25.14 9.07 7.78
CA GLU A 107 25.74 7.83 8.26
C GLU A 107 24.99 6.59 7.74
N THR A 108 23.87 6.80 7.03
CA THR A 108 23.10 5.70 6.42
C THR A 108 23.94 5.04 5.33
N ASP A 109 24.16 3.73 5.44
CA ASP A 109 24.93 2.99 4.44
C ASP A 109 24.15 2.76 3.14
N ASP A 110 24.85 2.46 2.04
CA ASP A 110 24.29 2.27 0.71
C ASP A 110 23.26 1.12 0.67
N ALA A 111 23.47 0.06 1.43
CA ALA A 111 22.58 -1.11 1.45
C ALA A 111 21.25 -0.78 2.15
N ALA A 112 21.29 -0.09 3.29
CA ALA A 112 20.10 0.37 3.99
C ALA A 112 19.31 1.37 3.15
N TRP A 113 19.98 2.32 2.49
CA TRP A 113 19.38 3.25 1.57
C TRP A 113 18.69 2.55 0.39
N ALA A 114 19.42 1.66 -0.30
CA ALA A 114 18.89 0.90 -1.44
C ALA A 114 17.70 0.03 -1.06
N ALA A 115 17.74 -0.62 0.12
CA ALA A 115 16.65 -1.44 0.62
C ALA A 115 15.34 -0.64 0.78
N MET A 116 15.41 0.60 1.30
CA MET A 116 14.21 1.44 1.45
C MET A 116 13.61 1.85 0.10
N LEU A 117 14.45 2.14 -0.89
CA LEU A 117 13.97 2.43 -2.24
C LEU A 117 13.35 1.19 -2.89
N ASP A 118 14.00 0.04 -2.75
CA ASP A 118 13.52 -1.20 -3.38
C ASP A 118 12.18 -1.66 -2.78
N VAL A 119 12.07 -1.69 -1.44
CA VAL A 119 10.87 -2.21 -0.76
C VAL A 119 9.67 -1.25 -0.76
N ASN A 120 9.88 0.05 -1.00
CA ASN A 120 8.81 1.05 -0.98
C ASN A 120 8.49 1.67 -2.34
N VAL A 121 9.48 1.88 -3.22
CA VAL A 121 9.30 2.56 -4.51
C VAL A 121 9.22 1.57 -5.65
N THR A 122 10.26 0.74 -5.78
CA THR A 122 10.37 -0.22 -6.89
C THR A 122 9.17 -1.17 -6.94
N VAL A 123 8.65 -1.57 -5.78
CA VAL A 123 7.49 -2.49 -5.69
C VAL A 123 6.20 -1.84 -6.17
N VAL A 124 5.98 -0.53 -5.92
CA VAL A 124 4.81 0.21 -6.41
C VAL A 124 4.86 0.33 -7.93
N TRP A 125 6.03 0.68 -8.47
CA TRP A 125 6.26 0.72 -9.91
C TRP A 125 6.06 -0.65 -10.57
N ARG A 126 6.56 -1.73 -9.98
CA ARG A 126 6.38 -3.10 -10.47
C ARG A 126 4.92 -3.53 -10.49
N LEU A 127 4.14 -3.18 -9.45
CA LEU A 127 2.71 -3.45 -9.47
C LEU A 127 2.02 -2.64 -10.57
N ALA A 128 2.37 -1.37 -10.77
CA ALA A 128 1.80 -0.58 -11.87
C ALA A 128 2.12 -1.21 -13.23
N ARG A 129 3.37 -1.64 -13.44
CA ARG A 129 3.80 -2.33 -14.66
C ARG A 129 3.02 -3.62 -14.93
N ALA A 130 2.65 -4.36 -13.89
CA ALA A 130 1.85 -5.58 -14.01
C ALA A 130 0.35 -5.26 -14.21
N ALA A 131 -0.21 -4.33 -13.43
CA ALA A 131 -1.64 -4.09 -13.32
C ALA A 131 -2.20 -3.16 -14.40
N VAL A 132 -1.46 -2.12 -14.81
CA VAL A 132 -1.97 -1.12 -15.75
C VAL A 132 -2.44 -1.72 -17.06
N PRO A 133 -1.72 -2.65 -17.71
CA PRO A 133 -2.22 -3.29 -18.94
C PRO A 133 -3.60 -3.96 -18.74
N ALA A 134 -3.83 -4.63 -17.60
CA ALA A 134 -5.10 -5.27 -17.30
C ALA A 134 -6.22 -4.27 -17.00
N LEU A 135 -5.93 -3.17 -16.27
CA LEU A 135 -6.88 -2.07 -16.06
C LEU A 135 -7.32 -1.44 -17.37
N LEU A 136 -6.41 -1.31 -18.35
CA LEU A 136 -6.68 -0.72 -19.66
C LEU A 136 -7.44 -1.67 -20.60
N GLN A 137 -7.51 -2.97 -20.31
CA GLN A 137 -8.30 -3.95 -21.07
C GLN A 137 -9.79 -3.91 -20.72
N ARG A 138 -10.20 -3.27 -19.62
CA ARG A 138 -11.61 -3.12 -19.30
C ARG A 138 -12.34 -2.29 -20.36
N PRO A 139 -13.64 -2.58 -20.62
CA PRO A 139 -14.44 -1.80 -21.58
C PRO A 139 -14.53 -0.33 -21.19
N THR A 140 -14.72 0.53 -22.20
CA THR A 140 -15.02 1.96 -21.97
C THR A 140 -16.50 2.16 -21.68
N PRO A 141 -16.90 3.11 -20.78
CA PRO A 141 -16.02 3.98 -20.01
C PRO A 141 -15.31 3.21 -18.88
N ARG A 142 -13.97 3.31 -18.85
CA ARG A 142 -13.18 2.64 -17.82
C ARG A 142 -13.35 3.28 -16.46
N GLN A 143 -13.27 2.46 -15.43
CA GLN A 143 -13.30 2.88 -14.03
C GLN A 143 -12.14 2.26 -13.25
N GLY A 144 -11.01 2.04 -13.90
CA GLY A 144 -9.82 1.44 -13.28
C GLY A 144 -9.24 2.34 -12.19
N ARG A 145 -8.72 1.74 -11.13
CA ARG A 145 -8.15 2.42 -9.95
C ARG A 145 -6.77 1.89 -9.63
N PHE A 146 -5.83 2.78 -9.44
CA PHE A 146 -4.52 2.46 -8.86
C PHE A 146 -4.36 3.25 -7.56
N VAL A 147 -4.21 2.57 -6.42
CA VAL A 147 -4.04 3.20 -5.12
C VAL A 147 -2.75 2.73 -4.49
N ALA A 148 -1.87 3.66 -4.08
CA ALA A 148 -0.65 3.33 -3.37
C ALA A 148 -0.66 3.90 -1.95
N VAL A 149 -0.10 3.14 -1.01
CA VAL A 149 0.12 3.63 0.35
C VAL A 149 1.50 4.29 0.45
N SER A 150 1.47 5.62 0.59
CA SER A 150 2.63 6.44 0.95
C SER A 150 2.77 6.47 2.49
N SER A 151 2.87 7.64 3.09
CA SER A 151 2.98 7.89 4.53
C SER A 151 2.90 9.39 4.78
N ALA A 152 2.65 9.83 6.03
CA ALA A 152 2.99 11.18 6.48
C ALA A 152 4.47 11.49 6.21
N GLY A 153 5.37 10.49 6.33
CA GLY A 153 6.77 10.59 5.92
C GLY A 153 7.00 10.77 4.41
N GLY A 154 5.95 10.75 3.59
CA GLY A 154 5.99 11.15 2.17
C GLY A 154 5.68 12.64 1.94
N THR A 155 5.40 13.39 3.00
CA THR A 155 5.14 14.83 3.01
C THR A 155 5.97 15.57 4.06
N LEU A 156 6.37 14.87 5.13
CA LEU A 156 7.23 15.38 6.21
C LEU A 156 8.59 14.70 6.19
N GLY A 157 9.61 15.40 6.73
CA GLY A 157 10.89 14.79 7.10
C GLY A 157 10.78 14.08 8.45
N LEU A 158 11.21 12.83 8.52
CA LEU A 158 11.26 12.07 9.76
C LEU A 158 12.73 11.86 10.15
N PRO A 159 13.20 12.37 11.31
CA PRO A 159 14.56 12.12 11.78
C PRO A 159 14.87 10.63 11.84
N LEU A 160 16.12 10.23 11.60
CA LEU A 160 16.59 8.83 11.59
C LEU A 160 15.92 7.89 10.58
N LEU A 161 15.02 8.40 9.74
CA LEU A 161 14.27 7.66 8.73
C LEU A 161 14.42 8.29 7.33
N SER A 162 15.60 8.81 7.00
CA SER A 162 15.86 9.55 5.74
C SER A 162 15.56 8.71 4.49
N GLY A 163 16.02 7.44 4.45
CA GLY A 163 15.75 6.53 3.34
C GLY A 163 14.25 6.19 3.21
N TYR A 164 13.57 5.98 4.33
CA TYR A 164 12.12 5.77 4.34
C TYR A 164 11.37 7.01 3.83
N SER A 165 11.65 8.20 4.38
CA SER A 165 11.01 9.46 3.96
C SER A 165 11.24 9.73 2.48
N ALA A 166 12.49 9.61 2.01
CA ALA A 166 12.81 9.74 0.59
C ALA A 166 12.02 8.78 -0.28
N SER A 167 11.91 7.50 0.13
CA SER A 167 11.15 6.50 -0.60
C SER A 167 9.66 6.83 -0.67
N LYS A 168 9.06 7.32 0.43
CA LYS A 168 7.63 7.67 0.46
C LYS A 168 7.31 8.96 -0.32
N HIS A 169 8.23 9.93 -0.37
CA HIS A 169 8.14 11.07 -1.29
C HIS A 169 8.23 10.62 -2.76
N ALA A 170 9.12 9.66 -3.07
CA ALA A 170 9.23 9.12 -4.42
C ALA A 170 7.94 8.41 -4.88
N VAL A 171 7.25 7.69 -3.98
CA VAL A 171 5.91 7.12 -4.27
C VAL A 171 4.92 8.22 -4.67
N VAL A 172 4.90 9.35 -3.95
CA VAL A 172 4.03 10.49 -4.28
C VAL A 172 4.34 11.03 -5.68
N GLY A 173 5.63 11.22 -5.99
CA GLY A 173 6.05 11.67 -7.33
C GLY A 173 5.63 10.69 -8.43
N PHE A 174 5.85 9.40 -8.21
CA PHE A 174 5.46 8.34 -9.15
C PHE A 174 3.94 8.32 -9.39
N ILE A 175 3.13 8.41 -8.34
CA ILE A 175 1.66 8.39 -8.46
C ILE A 175 1.14 9.60 -9.23
N ARG A 176 1.71 10.78 -9.06
CA ARG A 176 1.35 11.97 -9.84
C ARG A 176 1.65 11.80 -11.33
N SER A 177 2.81 11.24 -11.66
CA SER A 177 3.18 10.92 -13.04
C SER A 177 2.23 9.87 -13.64
N LEU A 178 1.99 8.78 -12.92
CA LEU A 178 1.10 7.72 -13.35
C LEU A 178 -0.35 8.23 -13.55
N ALA A 179 -0.83 9.14 -12.71
CA ALA A 179 -2.14 9.75 -12.84
C ALA A 179 -2.28 10.58 -14.13
N ALA A 180 -1.23 11.34 -14.47
CA ALA A 180 -1.20 12.12 -15.72
C ALA A 180 -1.21 11.20 -16.96
N GLU A 181 -0.48 10.09 -16.91
CA GLU A 181 -0.43 9.11 -18.00
C GLU A 181 -1.74 8.33 -18.17
N LEU A 182 -2.42 7.99 -17.07
CA LEU A 182 -3.64 7.18 -17.05
C LEU A 182 -4.92 7.98 -17.27
N GLY A 183 -4.91 9.28 -16.99
CA GLY A 183 -6.08 10.16 -17.08
C GLY A 183 -6.79 10.08 -18.45
N PRO A 184 -6.08 10.15 -19.60
CA PRO A 184 -6.70 10.04 -20.93
C PRO A 184 -7.43 8.71 -21.16
N TYR A 185 -7.14 7.67 -20.37
CA TYR A 185 -7.76 6.36 -20.49
C TYR A 185 -8.92 6.14 -19.49
N GLY A 186 -9.24 7.13 -18.64
CA GLY A 186 -10.30 7.02 -17.63
C GLY A 186 -9.92 6.17 -16.41
N VAL A 187 -8.63 5.98 -16.16
CA VAL A 187 -8.09 5.28 -15.00
C VAL A 187 -7.47 6.30 -14.03
N THR A 188 -7.78 6.19 -12.74
CA THR A 188 -7.22 7.11 -11.73
C THR A 188 -6.06 6.46 -10.97
N ALA A 189 -5.11 7.29 -10.52
CA ALA A 189 -4.04 6.87 -9.63
C ALA A 189 -3.90 7.86 -8.46
N ASN A 190 -3.95 7.36 -7.22
CA ASN A 190 -3.90 8.18 -6.01
C ASN A 190 -2.99 7.56 -4.95
N ALA A 191 -2.46 8.39 -4.06
CA ALA A 191 -1.71 7.97 -2.89
C ALA A 191 -2.50 8.25 -1.61
N VAL A 192 -2.52 7.30 -0.68
CA VAL A 192 -2.98 7.50 0.69
C VAL A 192 -1.75 7.67 1.58
N ALA A 193 -1.77 8.67 2.46
CA ALA A 193 -0.68 9.01 3.35
C ALA A 193 -1.09 8.82 4.83
N PRO A 194 -0.90 7.61 5.40
CA PRO A 194 -1.22 7.35 6.79
C PRO A 194 -0.27 8.06 7.74
N GLY A 195 -0.78 8.46 8.90
CA GLY A 195 0.01 8.79 10.09
C GLY A 195 0.49 7.53 10.81
N SER A 196 0.87 7.68 12.10
CA SER A 196 1.23 6.54 12.96
C SER A 196 0.03 5.63 13.14
N THR A 197 0.06 4.50 12.43
CA THR A 197 -1.04 3.54 12.34
C THR A 197 -0.71 2.30 13.15
N GLU A 198 -1.65 1.81 13.94
CA GLU A 198 -1.53 0.59 14.77
C GLU A 198 -1.24 -0.64 13.92
N THR A 199 0.03 -0.95 13.72
CA THR A 199 0.52 -2.08 12.92
C THR A 199 1.90 -2.49 13.42
N ALA A 200 2.35 -3.69 13.10
CA ALA A 200 3.72 -4.13 13.44
C ALA A 200 4.83 -3.24 12.83
N MET A 201 4.53 -2.43 11.82
CA MET A 201 5.47 -1.43 11.31
C MET A 201 5.63 -0.27 12.30
N LEU A 202 4.58 0.07 13.08
CA LEU A 202 4.67 1.10 14.10
C LEU A 202 5.55 0.64 15.28
N ASP A 203 5.48 -0.65 15.64
CA ASP A 203 6.37 -1.23 16.66
C ASP A 203 7.84 -1.10 16.23
N ALA A 204 8.14 -1.37 14.97
CA ALA A 204 9.47 -1.17 14.41
C ALA A 204 9.90 0.30 14.42
N SER A 205 8.97 1.23 14.18
CA SER A 205 9.24 2.67 14.28
C SER A 205 9.54 3.09 15.73
N ALA A 206 8.80 2.57 16.71
CA ALA A 206 9.05 2.83 18.12
C ALA A 206 10.46 2.37 18.52
N ALA A 207 10.90 1.20 18.04
CA ALA A 207 12.25 0.70 18.26
C ALA A 207 13.33 1.62 17.68
N VAL A 208 13.12 2.22 16.50
CA VAL A 208 14.04 3.20 15.88
C VAL A 208 14.23 4.42 16.78
N TYR A 209 13.17 4.90 17.42
CA TYR A 209 13.20 6.08 18.28
C TYR A 209 13.50 5.74 19.76
N GLY A 210 13.66 4.46 20.12
CA GLY A 210 13.86 4.03 21.50
C GLY A 210 12.67 4.32 22.42
N LEU A 211 11.46 4.35 21.87
CA LEU A 211 10.22 4.59 22.62
C LEU A 211 9.82 3.33 23.40
N ALA A 212 9.25 3.52 24.59
CA ALA A 212 8.76 2.44 25.42
C ALA A 212 7.44 1.84 24.90
N SER A 213 6.66 2.64 24.19
CA SER A 213 5.33 2.27 23.68
C SER A 213 5.01 3.03 22.38
N THR A 214 4.23 2.40 21.52
CA THR A 214 3.71 3.04 20.30
C THR A 214 2.72 4.16 20.57
N GLU A 215 2.06 4.18 21.75
CA GLU A 215 1.14 5.24 22.16
C GLU A 215 1.84 6.62 22.26
N GLU A 216 3.14 6.66 22.44
CA GLU A 216 3.90 7.91 22.45
C GLU A 216 3.80 8.67 21.12
N PHE A 217 3.56 7.98 20.01
CA PHE A 217 3.30 8.62 18.71
C PHE A 217 1.97 9.40 18.67
N ALA A 218 1.01 9.10 19.56
CA ALA A 218 -0.27 9.80 19.61
C ALA A 218 -0.11 11.31 19.85
N GLY A 219 0.96 11.71 20.55
CA GLY A 219 1.29 13.11 20.78
C GLY A 219 1.64 13.92 19.52
N HIS A 220 1.96 13.25 18.42
CA HIS A 220 2.22 13.89 17.13
C HIS A 220 0.95 14.12 16.30
N HIS A 221 -0.19 13.58 16.73
CA HIS A 221 -1.47 13.70 16.05
C HIS A 221 -2.36 14.74 16.72
N GLN A 222 -3.00 15.62 15.95
CA GLN A 222 -3.92 16.63 16.50
C GLN A 222 -5.13 16.03 17.23
N LEU A 223 -5.55 14.81 16.80
CA LEU A 223 -6.63 14.09 17.49
C LEU A 223 -6.15 13.34 18.74
N GLY A 224 -4.86 13.39 19.09
CA GLY A 224 -4.31 12.80 20.32
C GLY A 224 -4.41 11.27 20.38
N ARG A 225 -4.48 10.58 19.25
CA ARG A 225 -4.56 9.12 19.17
C ARG A 225 -3.86 8.57 17.93
N LEU A 226 -3.55 7.30 17.96
CA LEU A 226 -3.09 6.57 16.78
C LEU A 226 -4.20 6.42 15.74
N VAL A 227 -3.81 6.16 14.50
CA VAL A 227 -4.73 5.81 13.41
C VAL A 227 -4.96 4.30 13.42
N HIS A 228 -6.19 3.85 13.25
CA HIS A 228 -6.48 2.44 13.06
C HIS A 228 -6.32 2.04 11.58
N ALA A 229 -5.83 0.83 11.33
CA ALA A 229 -5.66 0.31 9.97
C ALA A 229 -6.96 0.34 9.16
N ASP A 230 -8.10 0.15 9.83
CA ASP A 230 -9.42 0.19 9.22
C ASP A 230 -9.83 1.61 8.74
N GLU A 231 -9.35 2.67 9.39
CA GLU A 231 -9.61 4.06 8.94
C GLU A 231 -8.86 4.34 7.62
N VAL A 232 -7.63 3.86 7.49
CA VAL A 232 -6.86 3.95 6.25
C VAL A 232 -7.53 3.12 5.14
N ALA A 233 -7.94 1.90 5.47
CA ALA A 233 -8.63 1.00 4.56
C ALA A 233 -9.98 1.57 4.07
N ALA A 234 -10.68 2.35 4.89
CA ALA A 234 -11.92 3.02 4.50
C ALA A 234 -11.70 3.97 3.34
N LEU A 235 -10.65 4.82 3.40
CA LEU A 235 -10.31 5.72 2.31
C LEU A 235 -9.82 4.96 1.06
N ILE A 236 -8.99 3.91 1.22
CA ILE A 236 -8.55 3.08 0.09
C ILE A 236 -9.76 2.46 -0.61
N THR A 237 -10.70 1.91 0.14
CA THR A 237 -11.92 1.29 -0.41
C THR A 237 -12.77 2.32 -1.17
N TRP A 238 -12.94 3.52 -0.62
CA TRP A 238 -13.65 4.61 -1.30
C TRP A 238 -12.94 5.02 -2.59
N LEU A 239 -11.60 5.10 -2.59
CA LEU A 239 -10.81 5.40 -3.79
C LEU A 239 -10.91 4.30 -4.87
N CYS A 240 -11.17 3.06 -4.48
CA CYS A 240 -11.45 1.97 -5.42
C CYS A 240 -12.87 2.05 -6.01
N GLY A 241 -13.79 2.75 -5.36
CA GLY A 241 -15.19 2.86 -5.75
C GLY A 241 -15.47 3.90 -6.84
N PRO A 242 -16.73 3.97 -7.31
CA PRO A 242 -17.14 4.92 -8.35
C PRO A 242 -17.18 6.38 -7.86
N ASP A 243 -17.42 6.62 -6.57
CA ASP A 243 -17.62 7.96 -6.01
C ASP A 243 -16.35 8.81 -6.00
N SER A 244 -15.20 8.20 -6.22
CA SER A 244 -13.89 8.87 -6.33
C SER A 244 -13.46 9.17 -7.77
N ALA A 245 -14.33 8.98 -8.77
CA ALA A 245 -13.96 9.02 -10.18
C ALA A 245 -13.31 10.34 -10.64
N ALA A 246 -13.56 11.45 -9.96
CA ALA A 246 -12.95 12.75 -10.26
C ALA A 246 -11.61 13.00 -9.55
N ILE A 247 -11.12 12.04 -8.74
CA ILE A 247 -9.89 12.20 -7.96
C ILE A 247 -8.77 11.39 -8.59
N THR A 248 -7.74 12.08 -9.07
CA THR A 248 -6.52 11.47 -9.62
C THR A 248 -5.29 12.34 -9.33
N GLY A 249 -4.13 11.75 -9.10
CA GLY A 249 -2.90 12.44 -8.74
C GLY A 249 -2.89 13.01 -7.32
N ALA A 250 -3.90 12.72 -6.51
CA ALA A 250 -4.03 13.22 -5.15
C ALA A 250 -3.14 12.45 -4.17
N VAL A 251 -2.73 13.15 -3.12
CA VAL A 251 -2.12 12.58 -1.91
C VAL A 251 -3.06 12.88 -0.76
N LEU A 252 -3.69 11.86 -0.22
CA LEU A 252 -4.79 12.00 0.74
C LEU A 252 -4.33 11.53 2.12
N PRO A 253 -4.20 12.43 3.11
CA PRO A 253 -3.79 12.05 4.45
C PRO A 253 -4.92 11.31 5.19
N VAL A 254 -4.54 10.27 5.95
CA VAL A 254 -5.33 9.62 7.00
C VAL A 254 -4.40 9.53 8.20
N ASP A 255 -4.20 10.65 8.87
CA ASP A 255 -3.09 10.85 9.78
C ASP A 255 -3.50 11.50 11.11
N ALA A 256 -4.79 11.55 11.41
CA ALA A 256 -5.33 12.17 12.60
C ALA A 256 -4.81 13.61 12.84
N GLY A 257 -4.48 14.33 11.75
CA GLY A 257 -3.97 15.70 11.77
C GLY A 257 -2.46 15.84 11.98
N MET A 258 -1.68 14.75 11.84
CA MET A 258 -0.21 14.80 12.00
C MET A 258 0.45 15.80 11.03
N THR A 259 -0.09 15.95 9.82
CA THR A 259 0.45 16.84 8.78
C THR A 259 -0.31 18.16 8.65
N ALA A 260 -1.21 18.48 9.58
CA ALA A 260 -2.03 19.70 9.55
C ALA A 260 -1.33 20.92 10.17
N SER A 261 -0.14 20.75 10.76
CA SER A 261 0.64 21.80 11.44
C SER A 261 1.78 22.29 10.57
#